data_28299acdb451034a60b4caf9dc77fd48
#
_entry.id   28299acdb451034a60b4caf9dc77fd48
#
_cell.length_a   1.000
_cell.length_b   1.000
_cell.length_c   1.000
_cell.angle_alpha   90.00
_cell.angle_beta   90.00
_cell.angle_gamma   90.00
#
_symmetry.space_group_name_H-M   'P 1'
#
loop_
_entity.id
_entity.type
_entity.pdbx_description
1 polymer ?
#
loop_
_entity_poly.entity_id
_entity_poly.type
_entity_poly.pdbx_seq_one_letter_code
_entity_poly.pdbx_strand_id
1 'polypeptide(L)'
;FSLDDTVKSMQINTYELIDGEWHIVAGGGGQAFEDAEGRLALGFDNLADGLRIAIQSEHNNGSTSYFKESENDITGMGYATSVLSDKQEIVYDQEIPLVIQIITSKNEVHSYVVDYFFQPEEYEKYDYEYVYAITVLFSQKPVSELAN
;
A
#
# COMPACT_ATOMS: atom_id res chain seq x y z
N PHE A 1 1.86 -12.78 7.89
CA PHE A 1 3.30 -12.52 7.83
C PHE A 1 4.01 -13.09 9.05
N SER A 2 5.28 -13.42 8.85
CA SER A 2 6.17 -13.92 9.91
C SER A 2 7.46 -13.11 9.89
N LEU A 3 7.91 -12.72 11.09
CA LEU A 3 9.07 -11.87 11.30
C LEU A 3 10.00 -12.53 12.32
N ASP A 4 11.23 -12.09 12.40
CA ASP A 4 12.08 -12.42 13.53
C ASP A 4 11.79 -11.47 14.72
N ASP A 5 12.40 -11.72 15.85
CA ASP A 5 12.18 -10.98 17.09
C ASP A 5 12.89 -9.62 17.15
N THR A 6 13.57 -9.22 16.06
CA THR A 6 14.29 -7.95 16.00
C THR A 6 13.45 -6.81 15.44
N VAL A 7 12.27 -7.10 14.88
CA VAL A 7 11.40 -6.07 14.32
C VAL A 7 10.82 -5.20 15.43
N LYS A 8 10.87 -3.89 15.24
CA LYS A 8 10.40 -2.89 16.21
C LYS A 8 9.26 -2.04 15.69
N SER A 9 9.09 -1.97 14.38
CA SER A 9 8.08 -1.10 13.78
C SER A 9 7.60 -1.61 12.44
N MET A 10 6.42 -1.16 12.06
CA MET A 10 5.78 -1.43 10.78
C MET A 10 5.16 -0.14 10.27
N GLN A 11 5.27 0.11 8.98
CA GLN A 11 4.70 1.28 8.34
C GLN A 11 3.90 0.84 7.10
N ILE A 12 2.70 1.41 6.93
CA ILE A 12 1.88 1.18 5.74
C ILE A 12 1.69 2.51 5.05
N ASN A 13 1.98 2.53 3.76
CA ASN A 13 1.89 3.72 2.94
C ASN A 13 0.93 3.50 1.78
N THR A 14 0.13 4.53 1.48
CA THR A 14 -0.66 4.62 0.27
C THR A 14 -0.06 5.68 -0.63
N TYR A 15 0.15 5.33 -1.88
CA TYR A 15 0.74 6.20 -2.89
C TYR A 15 -0.23 6.46 -4.03
N GLU A 16 -0.11 7.63 -4.62
CA GLU A 16 -0.71 7.97 -5.92
C GLU A 16 0.41 8.26 -6.91
N LEU A 17 0.29 7.75 -8.12
CA LEU A 17 1.23 8.02 -9.20
C LEU A 17 0.88 9.37 -9.84
N ILE A 18 1.80 10.32 -9.72
CA ILE A 18 1.65 11.67 -10.27
C ILE A 18 2.90 12.00 -11.09
N ASP A 19 2.73 12.28 -12.38
CA ASP A 19 3.84 12.62 -13.28
C ASP A 19 4.99 11.60 -13.25
N GLY A 20 4.65 10.31 -13.18
CA GLY A 20 5.65 9.22 -13.19
C GLY A 20 6.33 8.95 -11.86
N GLU A 21 5.92 9.62 -10.80
CA GLU A 21 6.48 9.46 -9.47
C GLU A 21 5.41 9.08 -8.45
N TRP A 22 5.76 8.21 -7.50
CA TRP A 22 4.90 7.87 -6.40
C TRP A 22 4.93 8.95 -5.32
N HIS A 23 3.73 9.45 -4.96
CA HIS A 23 3.55 10.42 -3.88
C HIS A 23 2.71 9.80 -2.76
N ILE A 24 3.15 9.94 -1.52
CA ILE A 24 2.40 9.45 -0.35
C ILE A 24 1.16 10.32 -0.19
N VAL A 25 -0.02 9.68 -0.18
CA VAL A 25 -1.31 10.36 0.00
C VAL A 25 -1.98 10.00 1.32
N ALA A 26 -1.59 8.88 1.93
CA ALA A 26 -2.06 8.48 3.26
C ALA A 26 -1.04 7.56 3.91
N GLY A 27 -1.03 7.51 5.22
CA GLY A 27 -0.05 6.75 5.98
C GLY A 27 1.19 7.58 6.31
N GLY A 28 2.36 6.98 6.21
CA GLY A 28 3.63 7.64 6.52
C GLY A 28 4.01 7.61 7.99
N GLY A 29 3.07 7.35 8.89
CA GLY A 29 3.33 7.09 10.29
C GLY A 29 3.55 5.60 10.53
N GLY A 30 4.61 5.25 11.24
CA GLY A 30 4.83 3.87 11.65
C GLY A 30 4.14 3.57 12.97
N GLN A 31 3.98 2.30 13.27
CA GLN A 31 3.56 1.84 14.59
C GLN A 31 4.56 0.84 15.16
N ALA A 32 4.68 0.84 16.48
CA ALA A 32 5.48 -0.15 17.18
C ALA A 32 4.90 -1.56 16.94
N PHE A 33 5.77 -2.50 16.67
CA PHE A 33 5.37 -3.89 16.42
C PHE A 33 6.41 -4.82 17.02
N GLU A 34 5.99 -5.66 17.94
CA GLU A 34 6.90 -6.54 18.69
C GLU A 34 6.62 -8.04 18.47
N ASP A 35 5.52 -8.36 17.81
CA ASP A 35 5.15 -9.75 17.60
C ASP A 35 5.86 -10.34 16.38
N ALA A 36 6.23 -11.62 16.47
CA ALA A 36 6.89 -12.29 15.35
C ALA A 36 5.93 -12.66 14.22
N GLU A 37 4.64 -12.81 14.50
CA GLU A 37 3.64 -13.22 13.54
C GLU A 37 2.41 -12.32 13.63
N GLY A 38 1.77 -12.10 12.50
CA GLY A 38 0.55 -11.33 12.47
C GLY A 38 -0.21 -11.45 11.16
N ARG A 39 -1.38 -10.87 11.16
CA ARG A 39 -2.26 -10.74 10.00
C ARG A 39 -2.52 -9.28 9.71
N LEU A 40 -2.49 -8.95 8.45
CA LEU A 40 -2.82 -7.62 7.94
C LEU A 40 -3.98 -7.78 6.99
N ALA A 41 -5.06 -7.06 7.26
CA ALA A 41 -6.22 -6.98 6.39
C ALA A 41 -6.39 -5.57 5.85
N LEU A 42 -6.61 -5.47 4.56
CA LEU A 42 -6.85 -4.22 3.87
C LEU A 42 -8.25 -4.23 3.28
N GLY A 43 -9.05 -3.22 3.59
CA GLY A 43 -10.40 -3.07 3.08
C GLY A 43 -10.57 -1.75 2.35
N PHE A 44 -11.05 -1.83 1.11
CA PHE A 44 -11.31 -0.64 0.28
C PHE A 44 -12.23 -1.01 -0.88
N ASP A 45 -13.03 -0.04 -1.33
CA ASP A 45 -13.72 -0.14 -2.61
C ASP A 45 -12.86 0.43 -3.71
N ASN A 46 -12.43 1.68 -3.52
CA ASN A 46 -11.43 2.31 -4.35
C ASN A 46 -10.47 3.11 -3.45
N LEU A 47 -9.20 3.13 -3.82
CA LEU A 47 -8.16 3.79 -3.03
C LEU A 47 -8.22 5.30 -3.09
N ALA A 48 -8.97 5.87 -4.03
CA ALA A 48 -9.21 7.32 -4.08
C ALA A 48 -10.01 7.81 -2.89
N ASP A 49 -10.93 6.98 -2.36
CA ASP A 49 -11.78 7.33 -1.22
C ASP A 49 -11.18 6.96 0.13
N GLY A 50 -10.22 6.07 0.14
CA GLY A 50 -9.55 5.70 1.38
C GLY A 50 -9.34 4.21 1.57
N LEU A 51 -8.83 3.86 2.74
CA LEU A 51 -8.39 2.53 3.08
C LEU A 51 -8.69 2.23 4.55
N ARG A 52 -9.16 1.03 4.81
CA ARG A 52 -9.25 0.48 6.16
C ARG A 52 -8.16 -0.57 6.35
N ILE A 53 -7.40 -0.43 7.42
CA ILE A 53 -6.32 -1.34 7.77
C ILE A 53 -6.66 -2.00 9.09
N ALA A 54 -6.59 -3.32 9.15
CA ALA A 54 -6.71 -4.08 10.39
C ALA A 54 -5.47 -4.94 10.57
N ILE A 55 -4.93 -4.90 11.78
CA ILE A 55 -3.77 -5.69 12.17
C ILE A 55 -4.17 -6.56 13.35
N GLN A 56 -3.81 -7.83 13.26
CA GLN A 56 -4.04 -8.80 14.33
C GLN A 56 -2.76 -9.60 14.59
N SER A 57 -2.32 -9.58 15.84
CA SER A 57 -1.23 -10.39 16.33
C SER A 57 -1.47 -10.71 17.80
N GLU A 58 -0.57 -11.43 18.42
CA GLU A 58 -0.73 -11.85 19.83
C GLU A 58 -0.92 -10.64 20.77
N HIS A 59 -0.15 -9.58 20.59
CA HIS A 59 -0.14 -8.42 21.46
C HIS A 59 -0.70 -7.15 20.82
N ASN A 60 -1.05 -7.20 19.53
CA ASN A 60 -1.57 -6.04 18.79
C ASN A 60 -2.87 -6.40 18.08
N ASN A 61 -3.94 -5.72 18.48
CA ASN A 61 -5.21 -5.75 17.77
C ASN A 61 -5.63 -4.32 17.53
N GLY A 62 -5.83 -3.97 16.28
CA GLY A 62 -6.26 -2.62 15.96
C GLY A 62 -6.78 -2.50 14.56
N SER A 63 -7.60 -1.50 14.35
CA SER A 63 -8.00 -1.10 13.01
C SER A 63 -7.90 0.41 12.89
N THR A 64 -7.48 0.86 11.73
CA THR A 64 -7.39 2.27 11.40
C THR A 64 -8.02 2.49 10.04
N SER A 65 -8.77 3.57 9.91
CA SER A 65 -9.37 3.96 8.63
C SER A 65 -8.78 5.29 8.22
N TYR A 66 -8.33 5.36 6.97
CA TYR A 66 -7.89 6.58 6.34
C TYR A 66 -8.93 6.95 5.29
N PHE A 67 -9.68 8.00 5.53
CA PHE A 67 -10.62 8.52 4.55
C PHE A 67 -10.05 9.82 4.00
N LYS A 68 -9.92 9.86 2.69
CA LYS A 68 -9.54 11.07 1.99
C LYS A 68 -10.79 11.65 1.34
N GLU A 69 -11.06 12.93 1.56
CA GLU A 69 -11.94 13.62 0.64
C GLU A 69 -11.26 13.62 -0.72
N SER A 70 -11.77 12.78 -1.60
CA SER A 70 -11.19 12.66 -2.92
C SER A 70 -11.41 13.93 -3.71
N GLU A 71 -10.33 14.59 -4.09
CA GLU A 71 -10.35 15.68 -5.08
C GLU A 71 -10.51 15.11 -6.50
N ASN A 72 -10.41 13.81 -6.65
CA ASN A 72 -10.45 13.13 -7.92
C ASN A 72 -11.87 12.65 -8.22
N ASP A 73 -12.43 13.11 -9.31
CA ASP A 73 -13.73 12.63 -9.81
C ASP A 73 -13.51 11.31 -10.56
N ILE A 74 -13.91 10.21 -9.94
CA ILE A 74 -13.81 8.88 -10.51
C ILE A 74 -15.16 8.32 -10.96
N THR A 75 -16.18 9.16 -11.03
CA THR A 75 -17.53 8.75 -11.41
C THR A 75 -17.54 8.11 -12.81
N GLY A 76 -18.07 6.91 -12.90
CA GLY A 76 -18.17 6.17 -14.16
C GLY A 76 -16.87 5.48 -14.59
N MET A 77 -15.81 5.55 -13.81
CA MET A 77 -14.56 4.84 -14.09
C MET A 77 -14.58 3.40 -13.58
N GLY A 78 -13.85 2.54 -14.25
CA GLY A 78 -13.62 1.17 -13.81
C GLY A 78 -12.33 1.03 -13.01
N TYR A 79 -12.22 -0.11 -12.31
CA TYR A 79 -11.07 -0.44 -11.49
C TYR A 79 -10.40 -1.72 -11.96
N ALA A 80 -9.07 -1.75 -11.91
CA ALA A 80 -8.30 -2.98 -12.01
C ALA A 80 -7.39 -3.05 -10.80
N THR A 81 -7.54 -4.09 -9.99
CA THR A 81 -6.81 -4.25 -8.74
C THR A 81 -5.92 -5.48 -8.81
N SER A 82 -4.64 -5.28 -8.54
CA SER A 82 -3.66 -6.36 -8.41
C SER A 82 -3.21 -6.45 -6.96
N VAL A 83 -3.12 -7.67 -6.44
CA VAL A 83 -2.71 -7.92 -5.06
C VAL A 83 -1.50 -8.85 -5.03
N LEU A 84 -0.72 -8.75 -3.98
CA LEU A 84 0.37 -9.69 -3.74
C LEU A 84 -0.24 -11.09 -3.52
N SER A 85 0.04 -12.00 -4.43
CA SER A 85 -0.52 -13.36 -4.41
C SER A 85 0.49 -14.42 -4.02
N ASP A 86 1.78 -14.14 -4.24
CA ASP A 86 2.85 -15.08 -3.97
C ASP A 86 3.52 -14.78 -2.63
N LYS A 87 4.07 -15.82 -2.02
CA LYS A 87 4.85 -15.67 -0.80
C LYS A 87 6.09 -14.84 -1.08
N GLN A 88 6.27 -13.78 -0.30
CA GLN A 88 7.37 -12.83 -0.46
C GLN A 88 8.26 -12.87 0.77
N GLU A 89 9.58 -12.89 0.55
CA GLU A 89 10.54 -12.71 1.64
C GLU A 89 10.51 -11.27 2.14
N ILE A 90 10.48 -11.10 3.46
CA ILE A 90 10.51 -9.79 4.09
C ILE A 90 11.96 -9.33 4.23
N VAL A 91 12.27 -8.21 3.61
CA VAL A 91 13.55 -7.52 3.75
C VAL A 91 13.29 -6.23 4.53
N TYR A 92 13.99 -6.05 5.66
CA TYR A 92 13.79 -4.89 6.51
C TYR A 92 14.24 -3.60 5.81
N ASP A 93 13.53 -2.53 6.12
CA ASP A 93 13.74 -1.20 5.54
C ASP A 93 13.52 -1.12 4.02
N GLN A 94 12.85 -2.14 3.45
CA GLN A 94 12.42 -2.14 2.06
C GLN A 94 10.89 -2.23 1.97
N GLU A 95 10.32 -1.42 1.12
CA GLU A 95 8.88 -1.47 0.86
C GLU A 95 8.51 -2.75 0.13
N ILE A 96 7.43 -3.36 0.59
CA ILE A 96 6.83 -4.52 -0.05
C ILE A 96 5.49 -4.07 -0.62
N PRO A 97 5.33 -4.03 -1.94
CA PRO A 97 4.06 -3.67 -2.55
C PRO A 97 3.02 -4.77 -2.32
N LEU A 98 1.86 -4.37 -1.82
CA LEU A 98 0.76 -5.27 -1.50
C LEU A 98 -0.38 -5.18 -2.50
N VAL A 99 -0.70 -3.96 -2.95
CA VAL A 99 -1.83 -3.68 -3.82
C VAL A 99 -1.44 -2.60 -4.81
N ILE A 100 -1.85 -2.77 -6.06
CA ILE A 100 -1.86 -1.72 -7.06
C ILE A 100 -3.28 -1.63 -7.62
N GLN A 101 -3.86 -0.45 -7.64
CA GLN A 101 -5.18 -0.22 -8.22
C GLN A 101 -5.11 0.85 -9.30
N ILE A 102 -5.59 0.51 -10.48
CA ILE A 102 -5.73 1.41 -11.61
C ILE A 102 -7.20 1.81 -11.70
N ILE A 103 -7.48 3.11 -11.73
CA ILE A 103 -8.81 3.67 -11.92
C ILE A 103 -8.81 4.45 -13.22
N THR A 104 -9.61 4.02 -14.17
CA THR A 104 -9.59 4.60 -15.51
C THR A 104 -10.96 4.54 -16.18
N SER A 105 -11.21 5.52 -17.06
CA SER A 105 -12.36 5.53 -17.97
C SER A 105 -12.11 4.75 -19.25
N LYS A 106 -10.89 4.26 -19.46
CA LYS A 106 -10.54 3.50 -20.66
C LYS A 106 -11.17 2.12 -20.65
N ASN A 107 -11.48 1.59 -21.84
CA ASN A 107 -12.10 0.27 -22.01
C ASN A 107 -11.13 -0.89 -21.79
N GLU A 108 -9.84 -0.64 -21.90
CA GLU A 108 -8.80 -1.65 -21.72
C GLU A 108 -7.85 -1.23 -20.61
N VAL A 109 -7.56 -2.16 -19.73
CA VAL A 109 -6.62 -1.98 -18.63
C VAL A 109 -5.63 -3.13 -18.65
N HIS A 110 -4.34 -2.81 -18.63
CA HIS A 110 -3.28 -3.79 -18.49
C HIS A 110 -3.03 -4.05 -17.01
N SER A 111 -3.28 -5.28 -16.57
CA SER A 111 -2.99 -5.69 -15.20
C SER A 111 -1.52 -6.06 -15.06
N TYR A 112 -0.86 -5.42 -14.11
CA TYR A 112 0.52 -5.73 -13.75
C TYR A 112 0.55 -6.38 -12.39
N VAL A 113 1.55 -7.26 -12.17
CA VAL A 113 1.84 -7.73 -10.81
C VAL A 113 2.33 -6.57 -9.94
N VAL A 114 2.17 -6.70 -8.63
CA VAL A 114 2.50 -5.59 -7.70
C VAL A 114 3.95 -5.15 -7.74
N ASP A 115 4.86 -6.00 -8.19
CA ASP A 115 6.28 -5.66 -8.32
C ASP A 115 6.55 -4.51 -9.28
N TYR A 116 5.63 -4.22 -10.19
CA TYR A 116 5.72 -3.04 -11.05
C TYR A 116 5.63 -1.72 -10.29
N PHE A 117 5.35 -1.75 -8.99
CA PHE A 117 5.53 -0.59 -8.12
C PHE A 117 6.93 0.03 -8.27
N PHE A 118 7.95 -0.79 -8.48
CA PHE A 118 9.33 -0.35 -8.67
C PHE A 118 9.63 0.14 -10.10
N GLN A 119 8.65 0.07 -11.00
CA GLN A 119 8.77 0.48 -12.40
C GLN A 119 7.58 1.37 -12.79
N PRO A 120 7.44 2.56 -12.15
CA PRO A 120 6.27 3.42 -12.39
C PRO A 120 6.14 3.89 -13.83
N GLU A 121 7.22 3.96 -14.59
CA GLU A 121 7.23 4.30 -16.01
C GLU A 121 6.38 3.35 -16.86
N GLU A 122 6.17 2.12 -16.42
CA GLU A 122 5.33 1.17 -17.15
C GLU A 122 3.85 1.59 -17.18
N TYR A 123 3.40 2.27 -16.13
CA TYR A 123 2.01 2.76 -16.07
C TYR A 123 1.79 4.01 -16.92
N GLU A 124 2.82 4.81 -17.15
CA GLU A 124 2.72 6.03 -17.96
C GLU A 124 2.42 5.74 -19.44
N LYS A 125 2.81 4.57 -19.94
CA LYS A 125 2.61 4.18 -21.33
C LYS A 125 1.13 4.18 -21.74
N TYR A 126 0.23 3.99 -20.78
CA TYR A 126 -1.20 3.83 -21.04
C TYR A 126 -2.02 5.04 -20.64
N ASP A 127 -1.41 6.04 -20.03
CA ASP A 127 -2.05 7.29 -19.63
C ASP A 127 -3.34 7.07 -18.83
N TYR A 128 -3.26 6.22 -17.82
CA TYR A 128 -4.37 6.00 -16.88
C TYR A 128 -4.58 7.23 -16.01
N GLU A 129 -5.84 7.57 -15.72
CA GLU A 129 -6.15 8.76 -14.96
C GLU A 129 -5.62 8.68 -13.53
N TYR A 130 -5.79 7.51 -12.86
CA TYR A 130 -5.33 7.33 -11.49
C TYR A 130 -4.70 5.96 -11.29
N VAL A 131 -3.56 5.93 -10.64
CA VAL A 131 -2.91 4.69 -10.19
C VAL A 131 -2.51 4.85 -8.73
N TYR A 132 -2.95 3.92 -7.89
CA TYR A 132 -2.67 3.89 -6.47
C TYR A 132 -1.92 2.63 -6.08
N ALA A 133 -1.11 2.72 -5.04
CA ALA A 133 -0.40 1.58 -4.50
C ALA A 133 -0.42 1.58 -2.97
N ILE A 134 -0.44 0.39 -2.39
CA ILE A 134 -0.27 0.20 -0.94
C ILE A 134 0.96 -0.65 -0.72
N THR A 135 1.83 -0.19 0.17
CA THR A 135 3.04 -0.91 0.56
C THR A 135 3.08 -1.10 2.06
N VAL A 136 3.86 -2.09 2.50
CA VAL A 136 4.23 -2.27 3.90
C VAL A 136 5.76 -2.27 4.02
N LEU A 137 6.24 -1.70 5.10
CA LEU A 137 7.66 -1.67 5.43
C LEU A 137 7.84 -2.10 6.87
N PHE A 138 8.67 -3.12 7.08
CA PHE A 138 9.07 -3.57 8.42
C PHE A 138 10.47 -3.08 8.72
N SER A 139 10.68 -2.60 9.94
CA SER A 139 11.95 -2.04 10.35
C SER A 139 12.40 -2.54 11.73
N GLN A 140 13.69 -2.66 11.89
CA GLN A 140 14.33 -2.93 13.19
C GLN A 140 14.53 -1.64 13.99
N LYS A 141 14.23 -0.49 13.38
CA LYS A 141 14.30 0.81 14.03
C LYS A 141 13.00 1.09 14.79
N PRO A 142 13.06 1.74 15.95
CA PRO A 142 11.84 2.19 16.64
C PRO A 142 11.09 3.23 15.81
N VAL A 143 9.79 3.37 16.09
CA VAL A 143 8.90 4.27 15.34
C VAL A 143 9.45 5.69 15.25
N SER A 144 10.09 6.18 16.30
CA SER A 144 10.66 7.53 16.36
C SER A 144 11.79 7.77 15.34
N GLU A 145 12.40 6.71 14.81
CA GLU A 145 13.50 6.78 13.84
C GLU A 145 13.06 6.53 12.41
N LEU A 146 11.77 6.23 12.18
CA LEU A 146 11.26 6.04 10.84
C LEU A 146 11.15 7.37 10.09
N ALA A 147 11.57 7.37 8.85
CA ALA A 147 11.38 8.51 7.97
C ALA A 147 9.90 8.69 7.63
N ASN A 148 9.45 9.92 7.67
CA ASN A 148 8.10 10.30 7.26
C ASN A 148 8.05 10.59 5.74
#